data_b1d3d3d6b05aa8940aaa0c1611b1b222
#
_entry.id   b1d3d3d6b05aa8940aaa0c1611b1b222
#
_cell.length_a   1.000
_cell.length_b   1.000
_cell.length_c   1.000
_cell.angle_alpha   90.00
_cell.angle_beta   90.00
_cell.angle_gamma   90.00
#
_symmetry.space_group_name_H-M   'P 1'
#
loop_
_entity.id
_entity.type
_entity.pdbx_description
1 polymer ?
#
loop_
_entity_poly.entity_id
_entity_poly.type
_entity_poly.pdbx_seq_one_letter_code
_entity_poly.pdbx_strand_id
1 'polypeptide(L)'
;IFQRNALWHSEGSDTVYSPLALMSAALFLDAPLHEGKHVVTAYAGIFHMNYGANYLRYNGIMNPGTSMDPSKGVSSMTGNAYPMFGTGQTLYTQLAYAFAPDVQGRRFQGYASATVSDYQAIEYPVAIVHAGVNWLESAHRSKISLDFENRPTYELSNGNFLQGPRKWGLVLQYQYYLQ
;
A
#
# COMPACT_ATOMS: atom_id res chain seq x y z
N ILE A 1 14.68 1.73 -11.90
CA ILE A 1 15.20 3.12 -11.99
C ILE A 1 16.36 3.21 -11.05
N PHE A 2 17.48 3.70 -11.54
CA PHE A 2 18.65 3.98 -10.74
C PHE A 2 19.26 5.33 -11.18
N GLN A 3 19.50 6.23 -10.21
CA GLN A 3 20.16 7.51 -10.47
C GLN A 3 21.18 7.79 -9.37
N ARG A 4 22.44 8.01 -9.76
CA ARG A 4 23.54 8.32 -8.85
C ARG A 4 23.41 9.75 -8.33
N ASN A 5 23.68 9.96 -7.03
CA ASN A 5 23.67 11.29 -6.40
C ASN A 5 22.37 12.10 -6.63
N ALA A 6 21.22 11.39 -6.71
CA ALA A 6 19.93 12.02 -6.99
C ALA A 6 19.30 12.70 -5.77
N LEU A 7 19.74 12.29 -4.59
CA LEU A 7 19.18 12.71 -3.31
C LEU A 7 20.30 13.31 -2.47
N TRP A 8 19.99 14.34 -1.72
CA TRP A 8 20.94 14.94 -0.79
C TRP A 8 20.27 15.20 0.57
N HIS A 9 21.05 15.15 1.62
CA HIS A 9 20.68 15.57 2.97
C HIS A 9 21.89 16.19 3.67
N SER A 10 21.62 16.95 4.70
CA SER A 10 22.67 17.62 5.49
C SER A 10 23.00 16.79 6.72
N GLU A 11 24.29 16.46 6.90
CA GLU A 11 24.83 15.90 8.15
C GLU A 11 25.77 16.96 8.77
N GLY A 12 25.24 17.68 9.77
CA GLY A 12 25.99 18.84 10.32
C GLY A 12 26.18 19.93 9.29
N SER A 13 27.43 20.25 8.94
CA SER A 13 27.81 21.21 7.89
C SER A 13 27.96 20.60 6.51
N ASP A 14 27.95 19.26 6.41
CA ASP A 14 28.28 18.57 5.17
C ASP A 14 27.04 18.16 4.40
N THR A 15 27.16 18.13 3.07
CA THR A 15 26.10 17.63 2.17
C THR A 15 26.45 16.22 1.75
N VAL A 16 25.59 15.26 2.13
CA VAL A 16 25.74 13.85 1.77
C VAL A 16 24.78 13.51 0.63
N TYR A 17 25.31 12.86 -0.40
CA TYR A 17 24.57 12.43 -1.57
C TYR A 17 24.25 10.93 -1.51
N SER A 18 23.02 10.58 -1.82
CA SER A 18 22.55 9.21 -1.89
C SER A 18 21.98 8.87 -3.27
N PRO A 19 22.09 7.62 -3.73
CA PRO A 19 21.45 7.22 -4.98
C PRO A 19 19.94 7.06 -4.78
N LEU A 20 19.16 7.42 -5.80
CA LEU A 20 17.79 6.96 -5.96
C LEU A 20 17.81 5.58 -6.62
N ALA A 21 17.25 4.57 -5.98
CA ALA A 21 17.15 3.24 -6.55
C ALA A 21 15.73 2.66 -6.32
N LEU A 22 15.07 2.30 -7.41
CA LEU A 22 13.75 1.71 -7.40
C LEU A 22 13.79 0.44 -8.24
N MET A 23 13.56 -0.71 -7.62
CA MET A 23 13.52 -2.01 -8.27
C MET A 23 12.26 -2.75 -7.85
N SER A 24 11.67 -3.49 -8.78
CA SER A 24 10.51 -4.34 -8.48
C SER A 24 10.50 -5.58 -9.36
N ALA A 25 9.88 -6.63 -8.83
CA ALA A 25 9.49 -7.82 -9.58
C ALA A 25 8.06 -8.19 -9.17
N ALA A 26 7.28 -8.67 -10.14
CA ALA A 26 5.91 -9.06 -9.88
C ALA A 26 5.54 -10.31 -10.66
N LEU A 27 4.62 -11.10 -10.08
CA LEU A 27 3.97 -12.24 -10.69
C LEU A 27 2.47 -11.98 -10.73
N PHE A 28 1.86 -12.31 -11.84
CA PHE A 28 0.43 -12.21 -12.05
C PHE A 28 -0.09 -13.54 -12.59
N LEU A 29 -1.19 -14.02 -12.03
CA LEU A 29 -1.92 -15.20 -12.48
C LEU A 29 -3.39 -14.81 -12.67
N ASP A 30 -3.95 -15.16 -13.82
CA ASP A 30 -5.39 -15.09 -14.09
C ASP A 30 -5.82 -16.45 -14.64
N ALA A 31 -6.49 -17.25 -13.83
CA ALA A 31 -6.81 -18.64 -14.13
C ALA A 31 -8.34 -18.82 -14.22
N PRO A 32 -8.88 -18.98 -15.44
CA PRO A 32 -10.27 -19.34 -15.63
C PRO A 32 -10.53 -20.77 -15.14
N LEU A 33 -11.63 -20.96 -14.43
CA LEU A 33 -12.09 -22.25 -13.91
C LEU A 33 -13.49 -22.55 -14.46
N HIS A 34 -13.85 -23.83 -14.52
CA HIS A 34 -15.17 -24.27 -14.95
C HIS A 34 -15.63 -23.64 -16.29
N GLU A 35 -14.84 -23.86 -17.34
CA GLU A 35 -15.11 -23.31 -18.68
C GLU A 35 -15.16 -21.77 -18.73
N GLY A 36 -14.41 -21.11 -17.85
CA GLY A 36 -14.34 -19.64 -17.80
C GLY A 36 -15.46 -18.97 -17.01
N LYS A 37 -16.35 -19.74 -16.39
CA LYS A 37 -17.44 -19.16 -15.57
C LYS A 37 -16.92 -18.55 -14.28
N HIS A 38 -15.90 -19.12 -13.67
CA HIS A 38 -15.23 -18.61 -12.48
C HIS A 38 -13.80 -18.19 -12.84
N VAL A 39 -13.22 -17.28 -12.09
CA VAL A 39 -11.84 -16.84 -12.31
C VAL A 39 -11.13 -16.68 -10.98
N VAL A 40 -9.93 -17.26 -10.87
CA VAL A 40 -8.99 -16.97 -9.80
C VAL A 40 -7.95 -16.01 -10.33
N THR A 41 -7.78 -14.88 -9.66
CA THR A 41 -6.73 -13.90 -9.97
C THR A 41 -5.79 -13.81 -8.77
N ALA A 42 -4.49 -13.94 -8.99
CA ALA A 42 -3.47 -13.76 -7.97
C ALA A 42 -2.40 -12.79 -8.45
N TYR A 43 -1.93 -11.97 -7.54
CA TYR A 43 -0.82 -11.05 -7.76
C TYR A 43 0.14 -11.09 -6.58
N ALA A 44 1.43 -11.09 -6.86
CA ALA A 44 2.48 -10.91 -5.85
C ALA A 44 3.56 -9.99 -6.43
N GLY A 45 3.96 -8.98 -5.67
CA GLY A 45 4.99 -8.03 -6.07
C GLY A 45 5.93 -7.70 -4.92
N ILE A 46 7.23 -7.70 -5.20
CA ILE A 46 8.25 -7.23 -4.28
C ILE A 46 8.85 -5.94 -4.82
N PHE A 47 9.03 -4.96 -3.94
CA PHE A 47 9.53 -3.64 -4.26
C PHE A 47 10.70 -3.32 -3.34
N HIS A 48 11.81 -2.91 -3.91
CA HIS A 48 12.93 -2.34 -3.18
C HIS A 48 13.05 -0.87 -3.55
N MET A 49 13.00 0.00 -2.54
CA MET A 49 12.97 1.44 -2.71
C MET A 49 14.06 2.09 -1.87
N ASN A 50 14.87 2.93 -2.48
CA ASN A 50 15.82 3.78 -1.80
C ASN A 50 15.56 5.24 -2.22
N TYR A 51 14.99 6.00 -1.31
CA TYR A 51 14.71 7.44 -1.44
C TYR A 51 15.66 8.28 -0.56
N GLY A 52 16.76 7.71 -0.11
CA GLY A 52 17.68 8.30 0.86
C GLY A 52 17.50 7.70 2.25
N ALA A 53 18.47 7.98 3.13
CA ALA A 53 18.51 7.42 4.48
C ALA A 53 17.26 7.80 5.28
N ASN A 54 16.60 6.82 5.88
CA ASN A 54 15.41 6.97 6.74
C ASN A 54 14.25 7.76 6.10
N TYR A 55 14.20 7.81 4.76
CA TYR A 55 13.06 8.45 4.09
C TYR A 55 11.79 7.64 4.34
N LEU A 56 10.76 8.33 4.80
CA LEU A 56 9.43 7.74 5.02
C LEU A 56 8.38 8.76 4.64
N ARG A 57 7.41 8.32 3.85
CA ARG A 57 6.23 9.12 3.52
C ARG A 57 4.98 8.40 4.02
N TYR A 58 4.11 9.15 4.65
CA TYR A 58 2.83 8.66 5.13
C TYR A 58 1.68 9.50 4.60
N ASN A 59 0.49 8.93 4.59
CA ASN A 59 -0.70 9.67 4.23
C ASN A 59 -1.04 10.65 5.36
N GLY A 60 -1.44 11.84 5.00
CA GLY A 60 -2.04 12.82 5.90
C GLY A 60 -3.28 13.37 5.25
N ILE A 61 -4.19 13.92 6.03
CA ILE A 61 -5.47 14.43 5.51
C ILE A 61 -5.23 15.62 4.58
N MET A 62 -4.27 16.47 4.87
CA MET A 62 -4.04 17.71 4.12
C MET A 62 -2.66 17.81 3.50
N ASN A 63 -1.68 17.14 4.07
CA ASN A 63 -0.31 17.20 3.61
C ASN A 63 0.41 15.90 3.96
N PRO A 64 0.73 15.05 2.98
CA PRO A 64 1.53 13.87 3.24
C PRO A 64 2.91 14.34 3.72
N GLY A 65 3.15 14.22 5.03
CA GLY A 65 4.42 14.55 5.63
C GLY A 65 5.49 13.57 5.19
N THR A 66 6.71 14.06 5.08
CA THR A 66 7.90 13.23 5.03
C THR A 66 8.62 13.43 6.35
N SER A 67 8.92 12.34 7.06
CA SER A 67 9.76 12.41 8.24
C SER A 67 11.06 11.69 7.96
N MET A 68 12.16 12.40 8.09
CA MET A 68 13.49 11.84 8.15
C MET A 68 14.06 11.85 9.57
N ASP A 69 13.44 12.61 10.45
CA ASP A 69 13.86 12.75 11.83
C ASP A 69 12.63 13.02 12.72
N PRO A 70 12.20 12.03 13.52
CA PRO A 70 11.08 12.19 14.44
C PRO A 70 11.27 13.32 15.45
N SER A 71 12.53 13.66 15.79
CA SER A 71 12.85 14.70 16.77
C SER A 71 12.58 16.12 16.26
N LYS A 72 12.44 16.32 14.96
CA LYS A 72 12.18 17.62 14.33
C LYS A 72 10.72 17.96 14.15
N GLY A 73 9.83 17.24 14.81
CA GLY A 73 8.45 17.67 14.99
C GLY A 73 7.51 17.48 13.81
N VAL A 74 7.90 16.74 12.78
CA VAL A 74 6.98 16.36 11.70
C VAL A 74 6.23 15.10 12.12
N SER A 75 5.36 15.23 13.10
CA SER A 75 4.61 14.12 13.70
C SER A 75 3.24 13.93 13.07
N SER A 76 3.15 13.82 11.75
CA SER A 76 1.87 13.51 11.14
C SER A 76 1.54 12.01 11.12
N MET A 77 2.39 11.14 11.67
CA MET A 77 2.09 9.72 11.84
C MET A 77 1.12 9.38 12.97
N THR A 78 0.77 10.35 13.81
CA THR A 78 -0.17 10.12 14.91
C THR A 78 -1.62 10.03 14.42
N GLY A 79 -2.40 9.19 15.06
CA GLY A 79 -3.83 9.07 14.79
C GLY A 79 -4.15 8.22 13.56
N ASN A 80 -4.67 8.82 12.50
CA ASN A 80 -5.11 8.11 11.30
C ASN A 80 -4.06 8.01 10.20
N ALA A 81 -2.94 8.71 10.34
CA ALA A 81 -1.85 8.61 9.38
C ALA A 81 -1.13 7.27 9.48
N TYR A 82 -0.66 6.74 8.36
CA TYR A 82 0.14 5.52 8.30
C TYR A 82 1.19 5.61 7.19
N PRO A 83 2.30 4.85 7.29
CA PRO A 83 3.33 4.83 6.26
C PRO A 83 2.79 4.32 4.93
N MET A 84 3.05 5.06 3.86
CA MET A 84 2.67 4.66 2.50
C MET A 84 3.84 4.03 1.76
N PHE A 85 5.00 4.68 1.79
CA PHE A 85 6.23 4.19 1.20
C PHE A 85 7.44 4.87 1.84
N GLY A 86 8.59 4.23 1.73
CA GLY A 86 9.84 4.71 2.31
C GLY A 86 11.03 3.95 1.76
N THR A 87 12.21 4.31 2.24
CA THR A 87 13.42 3.52 1.97
C THR A 87 13.32 2.20 2.70
N GLY A 88 13.36 1.09 1.93
CA GLY A 88 13.17 -0.25 2.46
C GLY A 88 12.61 -1.21 1.41
N GLN A 89 11.90 -2.22 1.89
CA GLN A 89 11.30 -3.26 1.06
C GLN A 89 9.81 -3.38 1.34
N THR A 90 9.03 -3.69 0.29
CA THR A 90 7.60 -3.93 0.40
C THR A 90 7.24 -5.18 -0.39
N LEU A 91 6.51 -6.08 0.24
CA LEU A 91 5.81 -7.19 -0.38
C LEU A 91 4.32 -6.85 -0.45
N TYR A 92 3.76 -6.91 -1.64
CA TYR A 92 2.31 -6.84 -1.86
C TYR A 92 1.81 -8.16 -2.42
N THR A 93 0.71 -8.67 -1.87
CA THR A 93 0.03 -9.86 -2.38
C THR A 93 -1.47 -9.62 -2.46
N GLN A 94 -2.10 -10.21 -3.47
CA GLN A 94 -3.55 -10.17 -3.65
C GLN A 94 -4.03 -11.49 -4.22
N LEU A 95 -5.17 -11.95 -3.71
CA LEU A 95 -5.92 -13.08 -4.23
C LEU A 95 -7.37 -12.65 -4.42
N ALA A 96 -7.95 -12.98 -5.57
CA ALA A 96 -9.36 -12.72 -5.85
C ALA A 96 -10.01 -13.93 -6.51
N TYR A 97 -11.31 -14.10 -6.23
CA TYR A 97 -12.14 -15.13 -6.83
C TYR A 97 -13.42 -14.51 -7.37
N ALA A 98 -13.58 -14.55 -8.68
CA ALA A 98 -14.80 -14.12 -9.35
C ALA A 98 -15.74 -15.30 -9.57
N PHE A 99 -16.97 -15.15 -9.07
CA PHE A 99 -18.03 -16.14 -9.24
C PHE A 99 -18.58 -16.11 -10.67
N ALA A 100 -19.33 -17.16 -11.04
CA ALA A 100 -20.03 -17.20 -12.31
C ALA A 100 -20.93 -15.96 -12.48
N PRO A 101 -21.00 -15.38 -13.70
CA PRO A 101 -21.92 -14.29 -13.96
C PRO A 101 -23.37 -14.78 -13.94
N ASP A 102 -24.27 -13.87 -13.59
CA ASP A 102 -25.70 -14.09 -13.76
C ASP A 102 -26.13 -13.97 -15.24
N VAL A 103 -27.44 -14.14 -15.49
CA VAL A 103 -28.00 -14.04 -16.85
C VAL A 103 -27.84 -12.66 -17.50
N GLN A 104 -27.52 -11.62 -16.71
CA GLN A 104 -27.29 -10.25 -17.17
C GLN A 104 -25.79 -9.94 -17.28
N GLY A 105 -24.92 -10.91 -17.01
CA GLY A 105 -23.47 -10.75 -17.06
C GLY A 105 -22.86 -10.11 -15.81
N ARG A 106 -23.65 -9.87 -14.74
CA ARG A 106 -23.18 -9.32 -13.49
C ARG A 106 -22.53 -10.43 -12.64
N ARG A 107 -21.49 -10.10 -11.90
CA ARG A 107 -20.81 -11.06 -11.04
C ARG A 107 -20.32 -10.46 -9.73
N PHE A 108 -20.18 -11.29 -8.73
CA PHE A 108 -19.44 -10.97 -7.52
C PHE A 108 -18.00 -11.46 -7.61
N GLN A 109 -17.11 -10.73 -6.97
CA GLN A 109 -15.71 -11.11 -6.80
C GLN A 109 -15.30 -10.83 -5.37
N GLY A 110 -14.97 -11.87 -4.61
CA GLY A 110 -14.31 -11.73 -3.31
C GLY A 110 -12.80 -11.53 -3.51
N TYR A 111 -12.17 -10.73 -2.66
CA TYR A 111 -10.72 -10.57 -2.68
C TYR A 111 -10.15 -10.37 -1.27
N ALA A 112 -8.87 -10.68 -1.16
CA ALA A 112 -8.05 -10.32 -0.02
C ALA A 112 -6.69 -9.85 -0.51
N SER A 113 -6.08 -8.89 0.18
CA SER A 113 -4.72 -8.45 -0.09
C SER A 113 -3.96 -8.14 1.19
N ALA A 114 -2.64 -8.22 1.11
CA ALA A 114 -1.74 -7.86 2.18
C ALA A 114 -0.56 -7.07 1.64
N THR A 115 -0.20 -6.01 2.34
CA THR A 115 1.04 -5.25 2.13
C THR A 115 1.87 -5.39 3.39
N VAL A 116 3.09 -5.87 3.25
CA VAL A 116 4.07 -5.94 4.35
C VAL A 116 5.29 -5.15 3.93
N SER A 117 5.61 -4.11 4.68
CA SER A 117 6.71 -3.21 4.39
C SER A 117 7.69 -3.16 5.55
N ASP A 118 8.97 -3.23 5.24
CA ASP A 118 10.07 -3.06 6.17
C ASP A 118 10.81 -1.79 5.77
N TYR A 119 10.61 -0.71 6.53
CA TYR A 119 11.15 0.61 6.26
C TYR A 119 12.27 0.93 7.25
N GLN A 120 13.38 1.47 6.77
CA GLN A 120 14.53 1.87 7.62
C GLN A 120 14.16 2.83 8.76
N ALA A 121 13.15 3.66 8.55
CA ALA A 121 12.72 4.66 9.53
C ALA A 121 11.83 4.11 10.64
N ILE A 122 11.43 2.86 10.59
CA ILE A 122 10.50 2.23 11.55
C ILE A 122 11.09 0.91 12.02
N GLU A 123 11.09 0.68 13.31
CA GLU A 123 11.67 -0.50 13.94
C GLU A 123 10.92 -1.81 13.60
N TYR A 124 9.61 -1.73 13.36
CA TYR A 124 8.74 -2.89 13.14
C TYR A 124 8.12 -2.86 11.73
N PRO A 125 7.97 -4.04 11.09
CA PRO A 125 7.30 -4.11 9.80
C PRO A 125 5.87 -3.55 9.83
N VAL A 126 5.50 -2.84 8.78
CA VAL A 126 4.16 -2.28 8.57
C VAL A 126 3.33 -3.28 7.80
N ALA A 127 2.35 -3.92 8.44
CA ALA A 127 1.45 -4.85 7.80
C ALA A 127 0.03 -4.27 7.68
N ILE A 128 -0.45 -4.12 6.45
CA ILE A 128 -1.80 -3.66 6.12
C ILE A 128 -2.51 -4.80 5.39
N VAL A 129 -3.72 -5.14 5.82
CA VAL A 129 -4.51 -6.19 5.19
C VAL A 129 -5.88 -5.67 4.78
N HIS A 130 -6.35 -6.13 3.64
CA HIS A 130 -7.67 -5.82 3.11
C HIS A 130 -8.42 -7.10 2.80
N ALA A 131 -9.74 -7.07 2.97
CA ALA A 131 -10.65 -8.08 2.47
C ALA A 131 -11.92 -7.39 1.98
N GLY A 132 -12.42 -7.80 0.82
CA GLY A 132 -13.56 -7.11 0.26
C GLY A 132 -14.34 -7.91 -0.77
N VAL A 133 -15.41 -7.30 -1.22
CA VAL A 133 -16.27 -7.82 -2.27
C VAL A 133 -16.51 -6.75 -3.32
N ASN A 134 -16.32 -7.11 -4.57
CA ASN A 134 -16.70 -6.32 -5.73
C ASN A 134 -17.99 -6.87 -6.32
N TRP A 135 -18.93 -6.01 -6.61
CA TRP A 135 -20.05 -6.30 -7.49
C TRP A 135 -19.81 -5.65 -8.86
N LEU A 136 -19.56 -6.47 -9.85
CA LEU A 136 -19.32 -6.07 -11.23
C LEU A 136 -20.67 -6.06 -11.96
N GLU A 137 -21.24 -4.88 -12.16
CA GLU A 137 -22.57 -4.71 -12.76
C GLU A 137 -22.54 -4.83 -14.29
N SER A 138 -21.53 -4.28 -14.93
CA SER A 138 -21.38 -4.27 -16.39
C SER A 138 -19.93 -4.55 -16.78
N ALA A 139 -19.49 -5.78 -16.54
CA ALA A 139 -18.10 -6.21 -16.77
C ALA A 139 -17.10 -5.21 -16.16
N HIS A 140 -16.32 -4.52 -16.98
CA HIS A 140 -15.33 -3.55 -16.51
C HIS A 140 -15.83 -2.11 -16.43
N ARG A 141 -17.07 -1.81 -16.86
CA ARG A 141 -17.59 -0.45 -16.93
C ARG A 141 -18.12 0.10 -15.62
N SER A 142 -18.73 -0.76 -14.82
CA SER A 142 -19.36 -0.35 -13.56
C SER A 142 -19.10 -1.38 -12.48
N LYS A 143 -18.60 -0.92 -11.34
CA LYS A 143 -18.44 -1.78 -10.17
C LYS A 143 -18.70 -1.02 -8.86
N ILE A 144 -19.24 -1.75 -7.90
CA ILE A 144 -19.35 -1.34 -6.50
C ILE A 144 -18.40 -2.23 -5.69
N SER A 145 -17.59 -1.63 -4.85
CA SER A 145 -16.65 -2.32 -3.97
C SER A 145 -16.94 -2.00 -2.51
N LEU A 146 -16.98 -3.01 -1.68
CA LEU A 146 -16.97 -2.89 -0.23
C LEU A 146 -15.66 -3.49 0.27
N ASP A 147 -14.85 -2.68 0.93
CA ASP A 147 -13.52 -3.04 1.41
C ASP A 147 -13.41 -2.86 2.92
N PHE A 148 -12.87 -3.85 3.59
CA PHE A 148 -12.47 -3.82 4.99
C PHE A 148 -10.95 -3.74 5.06
N GLU A 149 -10.44 -2.69 5.67
CA GLU A 149 -9.02 -2.48 5.92
C GLU A 149 -8.70 -2.76 7.40
N ASN A 150 -7.59 -3.43 7.66
CA ASN A 150 -6.97 -3.51 8.98
C ASN A 150 -5.52 -3.05 8.89
N ARG A 151 -5.17 -1.98 9.62
CA ARG A 151 -3.86 -1.34 9.59
C ARG A 151 -3.34 -0.98 10.97
N PRO A 152 -2.01 -0.91 11.16
CA PRO A 152 -1.44 -0.41 12.40
C PRO A 152 -1.66 1.10 12.54
N THR A 153 -1.62 1.58 13.78
CA THR A 153 -1.44 3.01 14.09
C THR A 153 -0.06 3.21 14.69
N TYR A 154 0.37 4.45 14.72
CA TYR A 154 1.66 4.83 15.27
C TYR A 154 1.51 5.96 16.26
N GLU A 155 2.32 5.94 17.29
CA GLU A 155 2.41 6.96 18.32
C GLU A 155 3.86 7.41 18.46
N LEU A 156 4.07 8.71 18.61
CA LEU A 156 5.39 9.25 18.86
C LEU A 156 5.64 9.27 20.37
N SER A 157 6.62 8.50 20.82
CA SER A 157 7.03 8.47 22.22
C SER A 157 8.55 8.60 22.31
N ASN A 158 9.02 9.59 23.05
CA ASN A 158 10.45 9.86 23.26
C ASN A 158 11.26 9.96 21.95
N GLY A 159 10.65 10.51 20.89
CA GLY A 159 11.29 10.66 19.59
C GLY A 159 11.27 9.41 18.69
N ASN A 160 10.71 8.29 19.17
CA ASN A 160 10.57 7.05 18.40
C ASN A 160 9.13 6.80 17.98
N PHE A 161 8.94 6.23 16.81
CA PHE A 161 7.64 5.75 16.37
C PHE A 161 7.37 4.37 16.93
N LEU A 162 6.44 4.30 17.86
CA LEU A 162 5.96 3.03 18.42
C LEU A 162 4.69 2.61 17.70
N GLN A 163 4.59 1.32 17.42
CA GLN A 163 3.37 0.75 16.87
C GLN A 163 2.28 0.72 17.93
N GLY A 164 1.19 1.43 17.67
CA GLY A 164 0.00 1.44 18.50
C GLY A 164 -1.00 0.33 18.12
N PRO A 165 -2.23 0.40 18.63
CA PRO A 165 -3.27 -0.59 18.33
C PRO A 165 -3.66 -0.53 16.86
N ARG A 166 -4.07 -1.68 16.32
CA ARG A 166 -4.59 -1.77 14.95
C ARG A 166 -5.98 -1.13 14.85
N LYS A 167 -6.25 -0.47 13.73
CA LYS A 167 -7.56 0.11 13.41
C LYS A 167 -8.20 -0.59 12.22
N TRP A 168 -9.53 -0.64 12.27
CA TRP A 168 -10.35 -1.10 11.16
C TRP A 168 -10.89 0.08 10.38
N GLY A 169 -10.89 -0.04 9.07
CA GLY A 169 -11.53 0.87 8.13
C GLY A 169 -12.58 0.14 7.30
N LEU A 170 -13.59 0.87 6.85
CA LEU A 170 -14.60 0.40 5.90
C LEU A 170 -14.68 1.43 4.77
N VAL A 171 -14.55 0.96 3.55
CA VAL A 171 -14.65 1.81 2.34
C VAL A 171 -15.73 1.24 1.43
N LEU A 172 -16.69 2.09 1.06
CA LEU A 172 -17.63 1.83 -0.02
C LEU A 172 -17.23 2.69 -1.22
N GLN A 173 -16.97 2.06 -2.35
CA GLN A 173 -16.56 2.73 -3.57
C GLN A 173 -17.48 2.36 -4.73
N TYR A 174 -17.93 3.36 -5.50
CA TYR A 174 -18.53 3.17 -6.80
C TYR A 174 -17.56 3.68 -7.88
N GLN A 175 -17.35 2.86 -8.91
CA GLN A 175 -16.49 3.18 -10.03
C GLN A 175 -17.26 3.01 -11.33
N TYR A 176 -17.21 4.02 -12.20
CA TYR A 176 -17.81 4.01 -13.50
C TYR A 176 -16.84 4.55 -14.55
N TYR A 177 -16.67 3.84 -15.65
CA TYR A 177 -15.85 4.27 -16.78
C TYR A 177 -16.74 4.83 -17.89
N LEU A 178 -16.56 6.10 -18.19
CA LEU A 178 -17.15 6.76 -19.37
C LEU A 178 -16.37 6.32 -20.61
N GLN A 179 -17.07 5.83 -21.61
CA GLN A 179 -16.52 5.51 -22.93
C GLN A 179 -17.09 6.46 -23.97
#